data_ab4535e2732e4c54a965c70c1efe91a3
#
_entry.id   ab4535e2732e4c54a965c70c1efe91a3
#
_cell.length_a   1.000
_cell.length_b   1.000
_cell.length_c   1.000
_cell.angle_alpha   90.00
_cell.angle_beta   90.00
_cell.angle_gamma   90.00
#
_symmetry.space_group_name_H-M   'P 1'
#
loop_
_entity.id
_entity.type
_entity.pdbx_description
1 polymer ?
#
loop_
_entity_poly.entity_id
_entity_poly.type
_entity_poly.pdbx_seq_one_letter_code
_entity_poly.pdbx_strand_id
1 'polypeptide(L)'
;VLIVGESVRVDNMSLYGYTRSTTPQVEAQRKQIKLFNQAISGAPYTALSVPLSLTADSVLSHDIHNYPDNIINMANQAGFQTFWLSSQSAFRQNGTAVTSIAMRAMETVYVRGFDELLL
;
A
#
# COMPACT_ATOMS: atom_id res chain seq x y z
N VAL A 1 1.99 11.46 4.66
CA VAL A 1 2.33 10.55 3.56
C VAL A 1 2.15 9.13 4.06
N LEU A 2 1.44 8.28 3.29
CA LEU A 2 1.34 6.84 3.50
C LEU A 2 2.20 6.14 2.44
N ILE A 3 3.10 5.27 2.86
CA ILE A 3 3.95 4.48 1.96
C ILE A 3 3.59 3.01 2.16
N VAL A 4 3.15 2.35 1.10
CA VAL A 4 2.81 0.92 1.10
C VAL A 4 3.90 0.17 0.34
N GLY A 5 4.61 -0.71 1.04
CA GLY A 5 5.61 -1.60 0.42
C GLY A 5 4.94 -2.75 -0.33
N GLU A 6 5.65 -3.30 -1.31
CA GLU A 6 5.23 -4.45 -2.11
C GLU A 6 6.25 -5.57 -1.97
N SER A 7 5.76 -6.83 -1.88
CA SER A 7 6.59 -8.04 -1.82
C SER A 7 7.67 -8.03 -0.72
N VAL A 8 7.38 -7.36 0.40
CA VAL A 8 8.30 -7.24 1.55
C VAL A 8 7.87 -8.18 2.66
N ARG A 9 8.80 -9.02 3.12
CA ARG A 9 8.62 -9.88 4.29
C ARG A 9 9.41 -9.33 5.47
N VAL A 10 8.77 -9.24 6.63
CA VAL A 10 9.40 -8.79 7.87
C VAL A 10 10.63 -9.66 8.23
N ASP A 11 10.55 -10.98 8.00
CA ASP A 11 11.64 -11.92 8.25
C ASP A 11 12.91 -11.64 7.42
N ASN A 12 12.79 -10.88 6.34
CA ASN A 12 13.91 -10.49 5.48
C ASN A 12 14.33 -9.02 5.64
N MET A 13 13.81 -8.34 6.67
CA MET A 13 14.19 -6.96 6.99
C MET A 13 15.19 -6.94 8.13
N SER A 14 16.38 -6.37 7.90
CA SER A 14 17.40 -6.22 8.95
C SER A 14 16.91 -5.34 10.11
N LEU A 15 16.01 -4.40 9.84
CA LEU A 15 15.33 -3.60 10.85
C LEU A 15 14.61 -4.46 11.92
N TYR A 16 14.16 -5.65 11.56
CA TYR A 16 13.49 -6.62 12.44
C TYR A 16 14.37 -7.80 12.84
N GLY A 17 15.69 -7.73 12.58
CA GLY A 17 16.65 -8.71 13.04
C GLY A 17 17.13 -9.71 11.99
N TYR A 18 16.81 -9.51 10.72
CA TYR A 18 17.42 -10.31 9.66
C TYR A 18 18.93 -10.09 9.61
N THR A 19 19.70 -11.17 9.40
CA THR A 19 21.16 -11.14 9.52
C THR A 19 21.88 -10.38 8.40
N ARG A 20 21.22 -10.20 7.25
CA ARG A 20 21.75 -9.41 6.13
C ARG A 20 21.22 -7.98 6.21
N SER A 21 22.06 -7.01 5.88
CA SER A 21 21.67 -5.59 5.83
C SER A 21 20.77 -5.32 4.62
N THR A 22 19.47 -5.43 4.81
CA THR A 22 18.45 -5.23 3.76
C THR A 22 17.73 -3.89 3.88
N THR A 23 17.75 -3.27 5.07
CA THR A 23 17.10 -1.98 5.35
C THR A 23 18.01 -0.98 6.05
N PRO A 24 19.27 -0.77 5.58
CA PRO A 24 20.28 -0.01 6.35
C PRO A 24 19.89 1.45 6.58
N GLN A 25 19.23 2.08 5.63
CA GLN A 25 18.85 3.48 5.74
C GLN A 25 17.70 3.70 6.73
N VAL A 26 16.77 2.75 6.80
CA VAL A 26 15.68 2.78 7.79
C VAL A 26 16.23 2.46 9.18
N GLU A 27 17.19 1.53 9.28
CA GLU A 27 17.88 1.22 10.52
C GLU A 27 18.64 2.42 11.10
N ALA A 28 19.28 3.21 10.27
CA ALA A 28 19.96 4.44 10.69
C ALA A 28 18.99 5.42 11.37
N GLN A 29 17.70 5.34 11.06
CA GLN A 29 16.66 6.17 11.65
C GLN A 29 15.90 5.48 12.80
N ARG A 30 16.34 4.31 13.26
CA ARG A 30 15.62 3.48 14.24
C ARG A 30 15.17 4.23 15.49
N LYS A 31 15.94 5.22 15.93
CA LYS A 31 15.60 6.04 17.11
C LYS A 31 14.46 7.03 16.86
N GLN A 32 14.14 7.30 15.60
CA GLN A 32 13.15 8.29 15.18
C GLN A 32 11.85 7.63 14.67
N ILE A 33 11.81 6.31 14.57
CA ILE A 33 10.67 5.55 14.07
C ILE A 33 10.06 4.67 15.17
N LYS A 34 8.77 4.42 15.07
CA LYS A 34 8.08 3.44 15.91
C LYS A 34 7.92 2.14 15.12
N LEU A 35 8.46 1.05 15.66
CA LEU A 35 8.31 -0.28 15.07
C LEU A 35 7.07 -0.99 15.63
N PHE A 36 6.35 -1.68 14.77
CA PHE A 36 5.21 -2.52 15.13
C PHE A 36 5.60 -3.98 14.92
N ASN A 37 5.95 -4.67 15.99
CA ASN A 37 6.44 -6.05 15.94
C ASN A 37 5.33 -7.10 15.79
N GLN A 38 4.07 -6.70 15.96
CA GLN A 38 2.90 -7.59 15.91
C GLN A 38 1.90 -7.16 14.83
N ALA A 39 2.31 -6.33 13.89
CA ALA A 39 1.47 -5.96 12.76
C ALA A 39 1.36 -7.14 11.79
N ILE A 40 0.13 -7.46 11.42
CA ILE A 40 -0.19 -8.56 10.50
C ILE A 40 -0.99 -7.97 9.35
N SER A 41 -0.67 -8.38 8.13
CA SER A 41 -1.46 -8.03 6.94
C SER A 41 -2.86 -8.65 7.04
N GLY A 42 -3.89 -7.90 6.64
CA GLY A 42 -5.27 -8.40 6.59
C GLY A 42 -5.49 -9.51 5.57
N ALA A 43 -4.55 -9.72 4.62
CA ALA A 43 -4.65 -10.76 3.60
C ALA A 43 -3.26 -11.14 3.05
N PRO A 44 -3.12 -12.31 2.44
CA PRO A 44 -1.83 -12.82 1.98
C PRO A 44 -1.36 -12.26 0.62
N TYR A 45 -2.17 -11.45 -0.07
CA TYR A 45 -1.83 -10.87 -1.36
C TYR A 45 -2.36 -9.44 -1.52
N THR A 46 -1.71 -8.65 -2.35
CA THR A 46 -1.89 -7.20 -2.51
C THR A 46 -3.31 -6.80 -2.87
N ALA A 47 -3.95 -7.53 -3.81
CA ALA A 47 -5.28 -7.18 -4.30
C ALA A 47 -6.37 -7.17 -3.21
N LEU A 48 -6.13 -7.83 -2.08
CA LEU A 48 -7.03 -7.85 -0.94
C LEU A 48 -6.46 -7.09 0.26
N SER A 49 -5.15 -7.20 0.54
CA SER A 49 -4.54 -6.58 1.72
C SER A 49 -4.53 -5.05 1.64
N VAL A 50 -4.28 -4.47 0.46
CA VAL A 50 -4.26 -3.01 0.29
C VAL A 50 -5.64 -2.40 0.45
N PRO A 51 -6.72 -2.90 -0.20
CA PRO A 51 -8.07 -2.42 0.08
C PRO A 51 -8.46 -2.50 1.56
N LEU A 52 -8.20 -3.64 2.22
CA LEU A 52 -8.47 -3.79 3.66
C LEU A 52 -7.68 -2.79 4.54
N SER A 53 -6.52 -2.34 4.08
CA SER A 53 -5.72 -1.34 4.81
C SER A 53 -6.20 0.10 4.59
N LEU A 54 -6.92 0.35 3.51
CA LEU A 54 -7.32 1.69 3.08
C LEU A 54 -8.82 1.98 3.26
N THR A 55 -9.62 0.97 3.61
CA THR A 55 -11.06 1.05 3.85
C THR A 55 -11.40 0.74 5.30
N ALA A 56 -12.66 0.90 5.66
CA ALA A 56 -13.19 0.47 6.96
C ALA A 56 -13.54 -1.04 7.00
N ASP A 57 -13.29 -1.77 5.93
CA ASP A 57 -13.57 -3.20 5.84
C ASP A 57 -12.66 -4.03 6.75
N SER A 58 -13.13 -5.21 7.07
CA SER A 58 -12.37 -6.23 7.78
C SER A 58 -12.32 -7.54 6.98
N VAL A 59 -11.40 -8.44 7.35
CA VAL A 59 -11.34 -9.80 6.76
C VAL A 59 -12.63 -10.60 6.91
N LEU A 60 -13.45 -10.26 7.91
CA LEU A 60 -14.72 -10.96 8.21
C LEU A 60 -15.92 -10.33 7.49
N SER A 61 -15.81 -9.09 7.05
CA SER A 61 -16.91 -8.30 6.46
C SER A 61 -16.49 -7.61 5.18
N HIS A 62 -15.61 -8.23 4.40
CA HIS A 62 -15.12 -7.65 3.16
C HIS A 62 -16.23 -7.54 2.11
N ASP A 63 -16.54 -6.30 1.73
CA ASP A 63 -17.50 -5.99 0.69
C ASP A 63 -16.89 -5.01 -0.32
N ILE A 64 -16.83 -5.42 -1.58
CA ILE A 64 -16.34 -4.58 -2.68
C ILE A 64 -17.16 -3.29 -2.86
N HIS A 65 -18.39 -3.25 -2.36
CA HIS A 65 -19.25 -2.07 -2.41
C HIS A 65 -18.81 -0.99 -1.42
N ASN A 66 -18.02 -1.33 -0.41
CA ASN A 66 -17.50 -0.38 0.59
C ASN A 66 -16.22 0.35 0.13
N TYR A 67 -15.70 0.08 -1.05
CA TYR A 67 -14.51 0.80 -1.57
C TYR A 67 -14.67 2.32 -1.70
N PRO A 68 -15.88 2.90 -1.88
CA PRO A 68 -16.08 4.33 -1.75
C PRO A 68 -15.69 4.89 -0.38
N ASP A 69 -15.85 4.11 0.70
CA ASP A 69 -15.51 4.51 2.06
C ASP A 69 -14.04 4.19 2.37
N ASN A 70 -13.16 5.00 1.81
CA ASN A 70 -11.72 4.83 1.93
C ASN A 70 -11.03 6.09 2.43
N ILE A 71 -9.79 5.93 2.91
CA ILE A 71 -9.00 7.01 3.50
C ILE A 71 -8.77 8.18 2.52
N ILE A 72 -8.73 7.93 1.20
CA ILE A 72 -8.52 8.96 0.18
C ILE A 72 -9.77 9.85 0.08
N ASN A 73 -10.96 9.24 0.00
CA ASN A 73 -12.20 10.00 0.00
C ASN A 73 -12.39 10.77 1.29
N MET A 74 -12.04 10.18 2.42
CA MET A 74 -12.09 10.85 3.73
C MET A 74 -11.15 12.07 3.75
N ALA A 75 -9.94 11.94 3.22
CA ALA A 75 -8.99 13.04 3.13
C ALA A 75 -9.50 14.14 2.18
N ASN A 76 -10.07 13.78 1.02
CA ASN A 76 -10.68 14.73 0.09
C ASN A 76 -11.81 15.53 0.75
N GLN A 77 -12.70 14.85 1.48
CA GLN A 77 -13.79 15.48 2.22
C GLN A 77 -13.29 16.43 3.33
N ALA A 78 -12.14 16.12 3.91
CA ALA A 78 -11.48 16.96 4.91
C ALA A 78 -10.69 18.13 4.29
N GLY A 79 -10.72 18.32 2.95
CA GLY A 79 -10.07 19.42 2.24
C GLY A 79 -8.59 19.20 1.93
N PHE A 80 -8.07 17.99 2.08
CA PHE A 80 -6.71 17.67 1.66
C PHE A 80 -6.62 17.50 0.15
N GLN A 81 -5.52 17.95 -0.45
CA GLN A 81 -5.13 17.51 -1.78
C GLN A 81 -4.52 16.12 -1.69
N THR A 82 -5.05 15.18 -2.46
CA THR A 82 -4.63 13.78 -2.43
C THR A 82 -3.93 13.38 -3.72
N PHE A 83 -2.83 12.66 -3.55
CA PHE A 83 -2.00 12.16 -4.65
C PHE A 83 -1.81 10.65 -4.47
N TRP A 84 -1.96 9.91 -5.56
CA TRP A 84 -1.60 8.51 -5.60
C TRP A 84 -0.41 8.31 -6.53
N LEU A 85 0.71 7.85 -5.98
CA LEU A 85 1.89 7.50 -6.75
C LEU A 85 2.11 5.98 -6.66
N SER A 86 2.27 5.33 -7.80
CA SER A 86 2.43 3.88 -7.84
C SER A 86 3.48 3.47 -8.85
N SER A 87 4.32 2.50 -8.49
CA SER A 87 5.18 1.76 -9.39
C SER A 87 4.49 0.50 -9.96
N GLN A 88 3.27 0.21 -9.53
CA GLN A 88 2.45 -0.87 -10.05
C GLN A 88 1.60 -0.37 -11.21
N SER A 89 1.50 -1.16 -12.29
CA SER A 89 0.70 -0.78 -13.46
C SER A 89 -0.79 -0.66 -13.12
N ALA A 90 -1.43 0.40 -13.63
CA ALA A 90 -2.88 0.56 -13.55
C ALA A 90 -3.65 -0.41 -14.47
N PHE A 91 -2.97 -1.00 -15.46
CA PHE A 91 -3.58 -1.70 -16.60
C PHE A 91 -3.53 -3.22 -16.52
N ARG A 92 -3.27 -3.81 -15.36
CA ARG A 92 -3.49 -5.26 -15.23
C ARG A 92 -4.97 -5.55 -15.46
N GLN A 93 -5.24 -6.45 -16.40
CA GLN A 93 -6.55 -6.90 -16.87
C GLN A 93 -7.55 -7.02 -15.70
N ASN A 94 -8.67 -6.27 -15.78
CA ASN A 94 -9.70 -6.10 -14.77
C ASN A 94 -9.27 -5.13 -13.66
N GLY A 95 -9.74 -3.89 -13.74
CA GLY A 95 -9.49 -2.86 -12.73
C GLY A 95 -9.57 -3.43 -11.31
N THR A 96 -8.44 -3.47 -10.62
CA THR A 96 -8.38 -4.05 -9.28
C THR A 96 -9.06 -3.11 -8.30
N ALA A 97 -9.49 -3.63 -7.15
CA ALA A 97 -9.96 -2.83 -6.03
C ALA A 97 -8.98 -1.71 -5.66
N VAL A 98 -7.68 -2.00 -5.73
CA VAL A 98 -6.61 -1.01 -5.51
C VAL A 98 -6.69 0.13 -6.53
N THR A 99 -6.88 -0.19 -7.82
CA THR A 99 -7.04 0.83 -8.87
C THR A 99 -8.29 1.68 -8.64
N SER A 100 -9.40 1.06 -8.25
CA SER A 100 -10.65 1.76 -7.95
C SER A 100 -10.51 2.75 -6.80
N ILE A 101 -9.74 2.40 -5.77
CA ILE A 101 -9.41 3.30 -4.65
C ILE A 101 -8.44 4.39 -5.12
N ALA A 102 -7.40 4.04 -5.87
CA ALA A 102 -6.41 4.97 -6.40
C ALA A 102 -7.03 6.09 -7.23
N MET A 103 -8.02 5.76 -8.05
CA MET A 103 -8.76 6.71 -8.90
C MET A 103 -9.58 7.74 -8.10
N ARG A 104 -9.71 7.59 -6.79
CA ARG A 104 -10.34 8.59 -5.91
C ARG A 104 -9.39 9.71 -5.52
N ALA A 105 -8.08 9.54 -5.71
CA ALA A 105 -7.13 10.63 -5.53
C ALA A 105 -7.35 11.72 -6.58
N MET A 106 -7.08 12.98 -6.20
CA MET A 106 -7.18 14.12 -7.11
C MET A 106 -6.18 14.03 -8.25
N GLU A 107 -5.00 13.45 -7.97
CA GLU A 107 -3.98 13.18 -8.98
C GLU A 107 -3.42 11.77 -8.81
N THR A 108 -3.24 11.07 -9.93
CA THR A 108 -2.65 9.73 -9.96
C THR A 108 -1.44 9.72 -10.90
N VAL A 109 -0.32 9.18 -10.40
CA VAL A 109 0.92 9.01 -11.17
C VAL A 109 1.32 7.55 -11.10
N TYR A 110 1.42 6.92 -12.26
CA TYR A 110 1.94 5.57 -12.41
C TYR A 110 3.32 5.63 -13.06
N VAL A 111 4.33 5.26 -12.30
CA VAL A 111 5.69 5.13 -12.84
C VAL A 111 5.77 3.78 -13.55
N ARG A 112 6.03 3.80 -14.86
CA ARG A 112 6.20 2.56 -15.64
C ARG A 112 7.38 1.79 -15.10
N GLY A 113 7.11 0.60 -14.58
CA GLY A 113 8.14 -0.33 -14.13
C GLY A 113 8.73 -1.12 -15.30
N PHE A 114 9.79 -1.85 -15.03
CA PHE A 114 10.48 -2.74 -15.99
C PHE A 114 9.57 -3.82 -16.62
N ASP A 115 8.41 -4.09 -16.02
CA ASP A 115 7.46 -5.11 -16.48
C ASP A 115 6.79 -4.78 -17.84
N GLU A 116 6.84 -3.54 -18.32
CA GLU A 116 6.33 -3.15 -19.63
C GLU A 116 7.36 -3.29 -20.77
N LEU A 117 8.62 -3.60 -20.45
CA LEU A 117 9.69 -3.79 -21.45
C LEU A 117 9.83 -5.23 -21.95
N LEU A 118 9.01 -6.16 -21.43
CA LEU A 118 9.05 -7.59 -21.76
C LEU A 118 7.81 -8.09 -22.51
N LEU A 119 7.01 -7.20 -23.12
CA LEU A 119 5.91 -7.57 -24.02
C LEU A 119 6.21 -7.19 -25.44
#